data_c42a12519dfe3a7da1f1e949ed53524a
#
_entry.id   c42a12519dfe3a7da1f1e949ed53524a
#
_cell.length_a   1.000
_cell.length_b   1.000
_cell.length_c   1.000
_cell.angle_alpha   90.00
_cell.angle_beta   90.00
_cell.angle_gamma   90.00
#
_symmetry.space_group_name_H-M   'P 1'
#
loop_
_entity.id
_entity.type
_entity.pdbx_description
1 polymer ?
#
loop_
_entity_poly.entity_id
_entity_poly.type
_entity_poly.pdbx_seq_one_letter_code
_entity_poly.pdbx_strand_id
1 'polypeptide(L)'
;PADANGDISRSSTNVDEDISQFAVDNNFQADFATGDISHTVLLGLDHQRTDTSYLAIFGDGGTTNIFNPVYGQPIVRPARSTAFYDYNQKTVQTGLYVQDQMALDNWRLTLGGREDWVHQGTTYFNKNDATNTDRSKNFSGNAALSYVFDSGFVPYLSYAESFQPASNASVDPLQSFKPTEGKQWELGIKYQPPGSNTLLSAAVYDLTQKNVQVTSFQSGGASVTDQTGEVKVKGLELEAVSDVTENLKIIAAYTLAKSEVQKGEFKGNRLQLMPNQQASLWNDYTWHTGALDGFGIGFGARYTGNTYGDQANTWAGKANAYTVFDGAVHYDLGRLDNSLKGASVKVNATNLFNKDYISTCDGSYCYFGDQRSVVASATYQW
;
A
#
# COMPACT_ATOMS: atom_id res chain seq x y z
N PRO A 1 -28.19 9.58 11.85
CA PRO A 1 -28.19 10.55 12.96
C PRO A 1 -29.00 10.01 14.13
N ALA A 2 -28.67 10.45 15.35
CA ALA A 2 -29.47 10.15 16.53
C ALA A 2 -30.84 10.83 16.41
N ASP A 3 -31.86 10.22 17.01
CA ASP A 3 -33.17 10.86 17.18
C ASP A 3 -33.15 11.95 18.28
N ALA A 4 -34.28 12.58 18.56
CA ALA A 4 -34.39 13.63 19.57
C ALA A 4 -34.09 13.13 20.99
N ASN A 5 -34.17 11.83 21.27
CA ASN A 5 -33.86 11.21 22.55
C ASN A 5 -32.39 10.75 22.64
N GLY A 6 -31.63 10.87 21.56
CA GLY A 6 -30.28 10.39 21.48
C GLY A 6 -30.15 8.92 21.05
N ASP A 7 -31.22 8.29 20.57
CA ASP A 7 -31.20 6.92 20.11
C ASP A 7 -30.67 6.84 18.68
N ILE A 8 -29.73 5.93 18.44
CA ILE A 8 -29.16 5.61 17.12
C ILE A 8 -29.34 4.14 16.80
N SER A 9 -29.78 3.85 15.60
CA SER A 9 -29.76 2.48 15.06
C SER A 9 -28.33 2.11 14.65
N ARG A 10 -27.94 0.89 14.94
CA ARG A 10 -26.66 0.32 14.53
C ARG A 10 -26.90 -0.77 13.50
N SER A 11 -25.93 -0.96 12.60
CA SER A 11 -25.86 -2.14 11.76
C SER A 11 -24.82 -3.11 12.29
N SER A 12 -25.02 -4.40 12.04
CA SER A 12 -24.02 -5.43 12.24
C SER A 12 -23.44 -5.84 10.89
N THR A 13 -22.13 -6.07 10.85
CA THR A 13 -21.45 -6.65 9.70
C THR A 13 -20.77 -7.93 10.13
N ASN A 14 -21.12 -9.03 9.48
CA ASN A 14 -20.53 -10.34 9.71
C ASN A 14 -19.81 -10.75 8.42
N VAL A 15 -18.49 -10.93 8.51
CA VAL A 15 -17.67 -11.36 7.38
C VAL A 15 -16.94 -12.63 7.75
N ASP A 16 -17.07 -13.65 6.90
CA ASP A 16 -16.24 -14.84 6.91
C ASP A 16 -15.44 -14.86 5.60
N GLU A 17 -14.15 -14.85 5.70
CA GLU A 17 -13.26 -14.92 4.55
C GLU A 17 -12.23 -16.02 4.76
N ASP A 18 -12.07 -16.87 3.75
CA ASP A 18 -11.01 -17.87 3.68
C ASP A 18 -10.25 -17.71 2.38
N ILE A 19 -8.94 -17.57 2.48
CA ILE A 19 -8.04 -17.41 1.34
C ILE A 19 -6.98 -18.48 1.40
N SER A 20 -6.91 -19.30 0.35
CA SER A 20 -5.85 -20.26 0.14
C SER A 20 -5.04 -19.88 -1.09
N GLN A 21 -3.72 -19.80 -0.95
CA GLN A 21 -2.83 -19.42 -2.04
C GLN A 21 -1.71 -20.43 -2.21
N PHE A 22 -1.47 -20.82 -3.45
CA PHE A 22 -0.29 -21.55 -3.88
C PHE A 22 0.47 -20.71 -4.89
N ALA A 23 1.76 -20.51 -4.69
CA ALA A 23 2.61 -19.80 -5.63
C ALA A 23 3.95 -20.53 -5.78
N VAL A 24 4.46 -20.57 -6.99
CA VAL A 24 5.79 -21.05 -7.33
C VAL A 24 6.41 -20.13 -8.37
N ASP A 25 7.67 -19.76 -8.16
CA ASP A 25 8.48 -19.00 -9.11
C ASP A 25 9.79 -19.77 -9.36
N ASN A 26 10.05 -20.04 -10.63
CA ASN A 26 11.30 -20.65 -11.09
C ASN A 26 12.02 -19.63 -11.94
N ASN A 27 13.23 -19.30 -11.56
CA ASN A 27 14.06 -18.38 -12.34
C ASN A 27 15.44 -18.96 -12.59
N PHE A 28 16.04 -18.50 -13.69
CA PHE A 28 17.38 -18.81 -14.11
C PHE A 28 18.11 -17.50 -14.37
N GLN A 29 19.27 -17.34 -13.72
CA GLN A 29 20.16 -16.22 -13.96
C GLN A 29 21.40 -16.69 -14.72
N ALA A 30 21.81 -15.87 -15.70
CA ALA A 30 23.04 -16.05 -16.44
C ALA A 30 23.84 -14.74 -16.47
N ASP A 31 25.10 -14.82 -16.07
CA ASP A 31 26.05 -13.71 -16.13
C ASP A 31 27.07 -14.01 -17.23
N PHE A 32 27.21 -13.10 -18.22
CA PHE A 32 28.14 -13.23 -19.32
C PHE A 32 28.56 -11.85 -19.85
N ALA A 33 29.51 -11.83 -20.83
CA ALA A 33 29.92 -10.61 -21.48
C ALA A 33 29.81 -10.73 -23.00
N THR A 34 29.46 -9.61 -23.64
CA THR A 34 29.49 -9.45 -25.11
C THR A 34 30.38 -8.26 -25.43
N GLY A 35 31.65 -8.53 -25.77
CA GLY A 35 32.67 -7.50 -25.83
C GLY A 35 32.88 -6.87 -24.47
N ASP A 36 32.75 -5.53 -24.38
CA ASP A 36 32.94 -4.76 -23.16
C ASP A 36 31.66 -4.63 -22.32
N ILE A 37 30.53 -5.19 -22.79
CA ILE A 37 29.25 -5.14 -22.10
C ILE A 37 29.10 -6.39 -21.22
N SER A 38 28.92 -6.21 -19.92
CA SER A 38 28.51 -7.28 -19.02
C SER A 38 26.97 -7.36 -18.96
N HIS A 39 26.45 -8.58 -18.94
CA HIS A 39 25.03 -8.91 -18.89
C HIS A 39 24.73 -9.74 -17.65
N THR A 40 23.64 -9.40 -16.98
CA THR A 40 22.98 -10.24 -15.99
C THR A 40 21.56 -10.48 -16.50
N VAL A 41 21.34 -11.63 -17.13
CA VAL A 41 20.03 -12.00 -17.68
C VAL A 41 19.28 -12.86 -16.68
N LEU A 42 18.05 -12.48 -16.38
CA LEU A 42 17.11 -13.26 -15.59
C LEU A 42 15.95 -13.69 -16.48
N LEU A 43 15.70 -14.99 -16.55
CA LEU A 43 14.53 -15.60 -17.19
C LEU A 43 13.71 -16.32 -16.14
N GLY A 44 12.40 -16.10 -16.07
CA GLY A 44 11.58 -16.77 -15.08
C GLY A 44 10.17 -17.10 -15.55
N LEU A 45 9.61 -18.12 -14.90
CA LEU A 45 8.25 -18.58 -15.04
C LEU A 45 7.64 -18.68 -13.65
N ASP A 46 6.59 -17.92 -13.41
CA ASP A 46 5.82 -18.02 -12.18
C ASP A 46 4.40 -18.54 -12.42
N HIS A 47 3.86 -19.18 -11.40
CA HIS A 47 2.49 -19.67 -11.39
C HIS A 47 1.89 -19.44 -10.01
N GLN A 48 0.73 -18.80 -9.98
CA GLN A 48 -0.02 -18.54 -8.75
C GLN A 48 -1.46 -18.99 -8.91
N ARG A 49 -1.98 -19.63 -7.88
CA ARG A 49 -3.39 -19.94 -7.73
C ARG A 49 -3.86 -19.40 -6.39
N THR A 50 -4.96 -18.65 -6.42
CA THR A 50 -5.66 -18.15 -5.23
C THR A 50 -7.10 -18.62 -5.29
N ASP A 51 -7.54 -19.29 -4.23
CA ASP A 51 -8.94 -19.69 -4.01
C ASP A 51 -9.44 -18.84 -2.82
N THR A 52 -10.51 -18.07 -3.04
CA THR A 52 -11.13 -17.19 -2.04
C THR A 52 -12.58 -17.62 -1.82
N SER A 53 -12.98 -17.83 -0.57
CA SER A 53 -14.37 -17.96 -0.15
C SER A 53 -14.74 -16.73 0.66
N TYR A 54 -15.79 -16.03 0.28
CA TYR A 54 -16.19 -14.78 0.92
C TYR A 54 -17.69 -14.75 1.19
N LEU A 55 -18.04 -14.51 2.45
CA LEU A 55 -19.40 -14.34 2.90
C LEU A 55 -19.50 -13.03 3.70
N ALA A 56 -20.35 -12.11 3.26
CA ALA A 56 -20.67 -10.90 4.02
C ALA A 56 -22.18 -10.76 4.21
N ILE A 57 -22.60 -10.66 5.47
CA ILE A 57 -23.99 -10.52 5.86
C ILE A 57 -24.13 -9.24 6.67
N PHE A 58 -25.01 -8.37 6.24
CA PHE A 58 -25.38 -7.16 6.96
C PHE A 58 -26.68 -7.39 7.71
N GLY A 59 -26.78 -6.90 8.93
CA GLY A 59 -27.94 -7.07 9.77
C GLY A 59 -28.18 -5.92 10.71
N ASP A 60 -29.24 -6.06 11.52
CA ASP A 60 -29.53 -5.12 12.58
C ASP A 60 -28.51 -5.29 13.72
N GLY A 61 -27.91 -4.20 14.16
CA GLY A 61 -27.01 -4.11 15.32
C GLY A 61 -27.71 -3.61 16.58
N GLY A 62 -29.06 -3.47 16.51
CA GLY A 62 -29.86 -2.92 17.57
C GLY A 62 -29.73 -1.39 17.74
N THR A 63 -30.41 -0.84 18.71
CA THR A 63 -30.39 0.58 19.02
C THR A 63 -29.49 0.83 20.24
N THR A 64 -28.80 1.98 20.28
CA THR A 64 -28.07 2.43 21.47
C THR A 64 -28.34 3.92 21.68
N ASN A 65 -28.36 4.35 22.95
CA ASN A 65 -28.51 5.74 23.28
C ASN A 65 -27.13 6.40 23.48
N ILE A 66 -26.87 7.52 22.79
CA ILE A 66 -25.57 8.20 22.83
C ILE A 66 -25.27 8.86 24.19
N PHE A 67 -26.30 9.18 24.97
CA PHE A 67 -26.16 9.80 26.30
C PHE A 67 -26.05 8.78 27.44
N ASN A 68 -26.58 7.55 27.20
CA ASN A 68 -26.50 6.45 28.16
C ASN A 68 -26.27 5.11 27.42
N PRO A 69 -25.08 4.89 26.88
CA PRO A 69 -24.82 3.72 26.05
C PRO A 69 -24.79 2.45 26.88
N VAL A 70 -25.51 1.42 26.42
CA VAL A 70 -25.47 0.07 26.98
C VAL A 70 -24.66 -0.83 26.04
N TYR A 71 -23.53 -1.31 26.56
CA TYR A 71 -22.62 -2.17 25.79
C TYR A 71 -22.89 -3.66 26.05
N GLY A 72 -22.36 -4.53 25.14
CA GLY A 72 -22.41 -5.97 25.33
C GLY A 72 -23.78 -6.62 25.03
N GLN A 73 -24.69 -5.90 24.39
CA GLN A 73 -25.95 -6.50 23.93
C GLN A 73 -25.66 -7.53 22.85
N PRO A 74 -26.28 -8.74 22.93
CA PRO A 74 -26.10 -9.79 21.92
C PRO A 74 -26.64 -9.31 20.58
N ILE A 75 -25.85 -9.51 19.53
CA ILE A 75 -26.23 -9.26 18.15
C ILE A 75 -26.52 -10.62 17.51
N VAL A 76 -27.73 -10.79 16.95
CA VAL A 76 -28.10 -12.02 16.25
C VAL A 76 -27.47 -11.97 14.86
N ARG A 77 -26.65 -12.98 14.53
CA ARG A 77 -26.13 -13.13 13.18
C ARG A 77 -27.29 -13.45 12.24
N PRO A 78 -27.51 -12.68 11.16
CA PRO A 78 -28.55 -12.97 10.19
C PRO A 78 -28.27 -14.28 9.45
N ALA A 79 -29.31 -14.85 8.83
CA ALA A 79 -29.18 -16.09 8.08
C ALA A 79 -28.32 -15.89 6.82
N ARG A 80 -27.56 -16.92 6.41
CA ARG A 80 -26.75 -16.90 5.17
C ARG A 80 -27.56 -16.55 3.94
N SER A 81 -28.85 -16.94 3.90
CA SER A 81 -29.76 -16.62 2.79
C SER A 81 -29.99 -15.12 2.56
N THR A 82 -29.64 -14.27 3.55
CA THR A 82 -29.70 -12.79 3.44
C THR A 82 -28.33 -12.18 3.14
N ALA A 83 -27.35 -12.99 2.74
CA ALA A 83 -26.01 -12.52 2.45
C ALA A 83 -26.01 -11.50 1.31
N PHE A 84 -25.31 -10.40 1.51
CA PHE A 84 -25.07 -9.40 0.48
C PHE A 84 -24.02 -9.88 -0.53
N TYR A 85 -22.94 -10.50 0.01
CA TYR A 85 -21.94 -11.23 -0.76
C TYR A 85 -21.87 -12.67 -0.25
N ASP A 86 -21.90 -13.63 -1.16
CA ASP A 86 -21.66 -15.05 -0.89
C ASP A 86 -21.09 -15.67 -2.16
N TYR A 87 -19.77 -15.77 -2.24
CA TYR A 87 -19.11 -16.26 -3.45
C TYR A 87 -17.83 -17.04 -3.16
N ASN A 88 -17.52 -17.93 -4.10
CA ASN A 88 -16.20 -18.51 -4.24
C ASN A 88 -15.54 -17.96 -5.51
N GLN A 89 -14.29 -17.52 -5.39
CA GLN A 89 -13.50 -17.05 -6.51
C GLN A 89 -12.21 -17.85 -6.60
N LYS A 90 -11.88 -18.28 -7.80
CA LYS A 90 -10.60 -18.93 -8.13
C LYS A 90 -9.89 -18.06 -9.16
N THR A 91 -8.67 -17.63 -8.82
CA THR A 91 -7.79 -16.90 -9.74
C THR A 91 -6.55 -17.73 -9.98
N VAL A 92 -6.22 -17.95 -11.25
CA VAL A 92 -4.98 -18.60 -11.70
C VAL A 92 -4.23 -17.61 -12.58
N GLN A 93 -3.00 -17.32 -12.23
CA GLN A 93 -2.10 -16.47 -13.00
C GLN A 93 -0.82 -17.23 -13.33
N THR A 94 -0.37 -17.10 -14.56
CA THR A 94 0.94 -17.61 -15.01
C THR A 94 1.67 -16.48 -15.69
N GLY A 95 2.92 -16.25 -15.33
CA GLY A 95 3.76 -15.20 -15.88
C GLY A 95 5.06 -15.76 -16.43
N LEU A 96 5.43 -15.34 -17.65
CA LEU A 96 6.75 -15.56 -18.23
C LEU A 96 7.45 -14.21 -18.32
N TYR A 97 8.67 -14.12 -17.79
CA TYR A 97 9.41 -12.86 -17.79
C TYR A 97 10.88 -13.04 -18.15
N VAL A 98 11.43 -11.99 -18.74
CA VAL A 98 12.86 -11.87 -19.02
C VAL A 98 13.32 -10.47 -18.68
N GLN A 99 14.50 -10.36 -18.08
CA GLN A 99 15.16 -9.08 -17.82
C GLN A 99 16.64 -9.22 -18.12
N ASP A 100 17.24 -8.20 -18.75
CA ASP A 100 18.68 -8.06 -18.93
C ASP A 100 19.15 -6.77 -18.25
N GLN A 101 20.12 -6.90 -17.38
CA GLN A 101 20.85 -5.77 -16.79
C GLN A 101 22.22 -5.70 -17.42
N MET A 102 22.43 -4.67 -18.23
CA MET A 102 23.65 -4.45 -18.98
C MET A 102 24.51 -3.37 -18.30
N ALA A 103 25.81 -3.61 -18.22
CA ALA A 103 26.75 -2.63 -17.74
C ALA A 103 27.89 -2.44 -18.75
N LEU A 104 28.13 -1.17 -19.10
CA LEU A 104 29.25 -0.73 -19.92
C LEU A 104 29.90 0.47 -19.23
N ASP A 105 31.14 0.31 -18.76
CA ASP A 105 31.82 1.30 -17.90
C ASP A 105 30.87 1.76 -16.77
N ASN A 106 30.54 3.04 -16.74
CA ASN A 106 29.65 3.64 -15.75
C ASN A 106 28.17 3.63 -16.16
N TRP A 107 27.82 3.20 -17.36
CA TRP A 107 26.46 3.09 -17.81
C TRP A 107 25.80 1.78 -17.34
N ARG A 108 24.54 1.89 -16.96
CA ARG A 108 23.69 0.74 -16.62
C ARG A 108 22.38 0.86 -17.39
N LEU A 109 22.07 -0.17 -18.18
CA LEU A 109 20.80 -0.30 -18.91
C LEU A 109 20.08 -1.54 -18.44
N THR A 110 18.84 -1.39 -18.01
CA THR A 110 17.94 -2.51 -17.69
C THR A 110 16.82 -2.55 -18.71
N LEU A 111 16.59 -3.71 -19.30
CA LEU A 111 15.45 -3.97 -20.19
C LEU A 111 14.71 -5.19 -19.65
N GLY A 112 13.40 -5.11 -19.53
CA GLY A 112 12.59 -6.23 -19.08
C GLY A 112 11.25 -6.32 -19.80
N GLY A 113 10.75 -7.54 -19.92
CA GLY A 113 9.43 -7.83 -20.47
C GLY A 113 8.78 -9.01 -19.77
N ARG A 114 7.47 -8.92 -19.60
CA ARG A 114 6.68 -9.95 -18.93
C ARG A 114 5.36 -10.14 -19.67
N GLU A 115 4.97 -11.38 -19.87
CA GLU A 115 3.67 -11.79 -20.38
C GLU A 115 2.90 -12.52 -19.29
N ASP A 116 1.69 -12.04 -18.97
CA ASP A 116 0.81 -12.63 -17.97
C ASP A 116 -0.45 -13.22 -18.60
N TRP A 117 -0.81 -14.43 -18.19
CA TRP A 117 -2.07 -15.09 -18.49
C TRP A 117 -2.86 -15.26 -17.18
N VAL A 118 -4.05 -14.67 -17.13
CA VAL A 118 -4.93 -14.73 -15.95
C VAL A 118 -6.23 -15.40 -16.33
N HIS A 119 -6.65 -16.33 -15.51
CA HIS A 119 -7.97 -16.95 -15.55
C HIS A 119 -8.64 -16.81 -14.18
N GLN A 120 -9.81 -16.17 -14.16
CA GLN A 120 -10.59 -15.95 -12.95
C GLN A 120 -11.98 -16.52 -13.14
N GLY A 121 -12.45 -17.34 -12.19
CA GLY A 121 -13.80 -17.89 -12.14
C GLY A 121 -14.43 -17.56 -10.80
N THR A 122 -15.64 -17.00 -10.81
CA THR A 122 -16.39 -16.66 -9.59
C THR A 122 -17.78 -17.32 -9.63
N THR A 123 -18.16 -17.99 -8.55
CA THR A 123 -19.51 -18.56 -8.35
C THR A 123 -20.19 -17.81 -7.22
N TYR A 124 -21.36 -17.25 -7.47
CA TYR A 124 -22.14 -16.43 -6.53
C TYR A 124 -23.32 -17.23 -5.97
N PHE A 125 -23.22 -17.72 -4.73
CA PHE A 125 -24.25 -18.55 -4.09
C PHE A 125 -25.53 -17.77 -3.77
N ASN A 126 -25.41 -16.48 -3.49
CA ASN A 126 -26.57 -15.61 -3.25
C ASN A 126 -27.26 -15.13 -4.54
N LYS A 127 -26.83 -15.63 -5.71
CA LYS A 127 -27.38 -15.31 -7.03
C LYS A 127 -27.70 -16.58 -7.83
N ASN A 128 -28.30 -17.58 -7.19
CA ASN A 128 -28.65 -18.85 -7.79
C ASN A 128 -27.48 -19.58 -8.45
N ASP A 129 -26.33 -19.59 -7.78
CA ASP A 129 -25.09 -20.20 -8.27
C ASP A 129 -24.61 -19.65 -9.64
N ALA A 130 -24.95 -18.39 -9.92
CA ALA A 130 -24.48 -17.72 -11.13
C ALA A 130 -22.94 -17.72 -11.17
N THR A 131 -22.39 -17.98 -12.35
CA THR A 131 -20.95 -18.02 -12.55
C THR A 131 -20.50 -16.93 -13.51
N ASN A 132 -19.37 -16.30 -13.19
CA ASN A 132 -18.65 -15.41 -14.09
C ASN A 132 -17.24 -15.97 -14.33
N THR A 133 -16.78 -15.90 -15.57
CA THR A 133 -15.43 -16.35 -15.94
C THR A 133 -14.77 -15.32 -16.81
N ASP A 134 -13.64 -14.82 -16.35
CA ASP A 134 -12.82 -13.84 -17.06
C ASP A 134 -11.47 -14.43 -17.42
N ARG A 135 -10.98 -14.04 -18.59
CA ARG A 135 -9.63 -14.36 -19.06
C ARG A 135 -8.98 -13.10 -19.57
N SER A 136 -7.78 -12.84 -19.10
CA SER A 136 -6.99 -11.71 -19.56
C SER A 136 -5.58 -12.16 -19.87
N LYS A 137 -4.98 -11.46 -20.83
CA LYS A 137 -3.60 -11.63 -21.23
C LYS A 137 -3.01 -10.24 -21.38
N ASN A 138 -1.84 -10.02 -20.82
CA ASN A 138 -1.19 -8.72 -20.88
C ASN A 138 0.33 -8.84 -20.94
N PHE A 139 0.91 -8.05 -21.82
CA PHE A 139 2.34 -7.81 -21.85
C PHE A 139 2.64 -6.51 -21.11
N SER A 140 3.67 -6.53 -20.26
CA SER A 140 4.22 -5.35 -19.59
C SER A 140 5.72 -5.31 -19.76
N GLY A 141 6.26 -4.11 -20.04
CA GLY A 141 7.68 -3.90 -20.25
C GLY A 141 8.24 -2.84 -19.33
N ASN A 142 9.56 -2.89 -19.13
CA ASN A 142 10.30 -1.85 -18.45
C ASN A 142 11.64 -1.58 -19.12
N ALA A 143 12.10 -0.34 -19.02
CA ALA A 143 13.42 0.08 -19.44
C ALA A 143 13.96 1.15 -18.48
N ALA A 144 15.22 1.04 -18.07
CA ALA A 144 15.88 2.04 -17.23
C ALA A 144 17.31 2.25 -17.68
N LEU A 145 17.72 3.51 -17.80
CA LEU A 145 19.09 3.91 -18.10
C LEU A 145 19.61 4.76 -16.95
N SER A 146 20.79 4.43 -16.44
CA SER A 146 21.47 5.22 -15.41
C SER A 146 22.96 5.34 -15.69
N TYR A 147 23.58 6.37 -15.12
CA TYR A 147 25.01 6.59 -15.14
C TYR A 147 25.56 6.71 -13.73
N VAL A 148 26.57 5.93 -13.36
CA VAL A 148 27.17 5.86 -12.05
C VAL A 148 28.42 6.71 -12.04
N PHE A 149 28.38 7.89 -11.38
CA PHE A 149 29.56 8.75 -11.18
C PHE A 149 30.40 8.25 -10.00
N ASP A 150 31.71 8.38 -10.09
CA ASP A 150 32.65 8.04 -9.00
C ASP A 150 32.38 8.84 -7.71
N SER A 151 31.76 10.01 -7.84
CA SER A 151 31.31 10.85 -6.72
C SER A 151 30.08 10.28 -5.95
N GLY A 152 29.49 9.19 -6.44
CA GLY A 152 28.31 8.55 -5.84
C GLY A 152 26.97 9.07 -6.34
N PHE A 153 26.94 10.00 -7.30
CA PHE A 153 25.71 10.39 -7.99
C PHE A 153 25.30 9.37 -9.03
N VAL A 154 23.99 9.07 -9.12
CA VAL A 154 23.43 8.13 -10.10
C VAL A 154 22.13 8.72 -10.66
N PRO A 155 22.20 9.63 -11.68
CA PRO A 155 21.02 10.02 -12.42
C PRO A 155 20.46 8.86 -13.20
N TYR A 156 19.12 8.81 -13.35
CA TYR A 156 18.46 7.77 -14.14
C TYR A 156 17.18 8.29 -14.79
N LEU A 157 16.81 7.61 -15.88
CA LEU A 157 15.51 7.72 -16.53
C LEU A 157 14.93 6.32 -16.65
N SER A 158 13.67 6.14 -16.26
CA SER A 158 12.99 4.86 -16.40
C SER A 158 11.60 5.00 -17.02
N TYR A 159 11.20 3.94 -17.70
CA TYR A 159 9.85 3.68 -18.17
C TYR A 159 9.41 2.32 -17.65
N ALA A 160 8.20 2.22 -17.12
CA ALA A 160 7.64 0.97 -16.66
C ALA A 160 6.15 0.88 -16.98
N GLU A 161 5.71 -0.32 -17.31
CA GLU A 161 4.30 -0.68 -17.43
C GLU A 161 3.90 -1.60 -16.30
N SER A 162 2.65 -1.54 -15.89
CA SER A 162 2.07 -2.41 -14.87
C SER A 162 0.72 -2.96 -15.32
N PHE A 163 0.41 -4.14 -14.83
CA PHE A 163 -0.84 -4.83 -15.05
C PHE A 163 -1.34 -5.38 -13.73
N GLN A 164 -2.63 -5.18 -13.46
CA GLN A 164 -3.30 -5.75 -12.31
C GLN A 164 -4.63 -6.36 -12.75
N PRO A 165 -4.85 -7.68 -12.57
CA PRO A 165 -6.14 -8.29 -12.83
C PRO A 165 -7.26 -7.56 -12.08
N ALA A 166 -8.42 -7.43 -12.71
CA ALA A 166 -9.56 -6.81 -12.05
C ALA A 166 -10.09 -7.72 -10.93
N SER A 167 -10.51 -7.12 -9.82
CA SER A 167 -11.32 -7.82 -8.84
C SER A 167 -12.78 -7.81 -9.33
N ASN A 168 -13.26 -8.94 -9.81
CA ASN A 168 -14.64 -9.06 -10.33
C ASN A 168 -15.63 -9.54 -9.26
N ALA A 169 -15.28 -9.41 -7.97
CA ALA A 169 -16.20 -9.65 -6.86
C ALA A 169 -17.24 -8.51 -6.76
N SER A 170 -18.05 -8.38 -7.78
CA SER A 170 -19.16 -7.41 -7.85
C SER A 170 -20.44 -7.96 -7.25
N VAL A 171 -21.34 -7.06 -6.83
CA VAL A 171 -22.73 -7.42 -6.45
C VAL A 171 -23.50 -7.98 -7.62
N ASP A 172 -23.13 -7.59 -8.85
CA ASP A 172 -23.72 -8.08 -10.10
C ASP A 172 -22.78 -9.10 -10.76
N PRO A 173 -23.16 -10.39 -10.81
CA PRO A 173 -22.35 -11.43 -11.45
C PRO A 173 -22.15 -11.24 -12.95
N LEU A 174 -22.94 -10.38 -13.59
CA LEU A 174 -22.84 -10.09 -15.03
C LEU A 174 -21.88 -8.93 -15.30
N GLN A 175 -21.41 -8.22 -14.27
CA GLN A 175 -20.48 -7.11 -14.43
C GLN A 175 -19.03 -7.63 -14.43
N SER A 176 -18.37 -7.50 -15.56
CA SER A 176 -16.93 -7.76 -15.71
C SER A 176 -16.17 -6.47 -15.80
N PHE A 177 -15.08 -6.37 -15.05
CA PHE A 177 -14.16 -5.25 -15.10
C PHE A 177 -12.92 -5.61 -15.92
N LYS A 178 -12.38 -4.61 -16.60
CA LYS A 178 -11.10 -4.75 -17.30
C LYS A 178 -9.97 -4.67 -16.29
N PRO A 179 -8.83 -5.34 -16.56
CA PRO A 179 -7.63 -5.15 -15.77
C PRO A 179 -7.20 -3.68 -15.72
N THR A 180 -6.65 -3.26 -14.58
CA THR A 180 -6.00 -1.95 -14.46
C THR A 180 -4.62 -2.02 -15.11
N GLU A 181 -4.32 -1.07 -16.00
CA GLU A 181 -3.05 -0.93 -16.67
C GLU A 181 -2.40 0.39 -16.26
N GLY A 182 -1.11 0.37 -15.97
CA GLY A 182 -0.33 1.55 -15.63
C GLY A 182 0.85 1.74 -16.58
N LYS A 183 1.21 3.02 -16.82
CA LYS A 183 2.43 3.41 -17.55
C LYS A 183 3.05 4.59 -16.82
N GLN A 184 4.34 4.48 -16.51
CA GLN A 184 5.07 5.50 -15.78
C GLN A 184 6.37 5.86 -16.48
N TRP A 185 6.62 7.17 -16.59
CA TRP A 185 7.94 7.73 -16.82
C TRP A 185 8.45 8.34 -15.52
N GLU A 186 9.71 8.10 -15.23
CA GLU A 186 10.36 8.61 -14.04
C GLU A 186 11.77 9.10 -14.38
N LEU A 187 12.10 10.32 -13.93
CA LEU A 187 13.43 10.90 -13.98
C LEU A 187 13.89 11.15 -12.54
N GLY A 188 15.01 10.60 -12.17
CA GLY A 188 15.51 10.73 -10.80
C GLY A 188 17.02 10.81 -10.70
N ILE A 189 17.46 11.05 -9.49
CA ILE A 189 18.86 11.02 -9.09
C ILE A 189 18.97 10.34 -7.72
N LYS A 190 19.92 9.44 -7.58
CA LYS A 190 20.35 8.87 -6.29
C LYS A 190 21.73 9.40 -5.97
N TYR A 191 22.01 9.56 -4.69
CA TYR A 191 23.32 9.98 -4.21
C TYR A 191 23.72 9.15 -3.01
N GLN A 192 24.80 8.41 -3.17
CA GLN A 192 25.43 7.63 -2.10
C GLN A 192 26.92 7.98 -2.08
N PRO A 193 27.37 8.86 -1.17
CA PRO A 193 28.78 9.23 -1.06
C PRO A 193 29.64 7.99 -0.82
N PRO A 194 30.80 7.85 -1.48
CA PRO A 194 31.72 6.76 -1.23
C PRO A 194 32.11 6.66 0.25
N GLY A 195 32.03 5.44 0.81
CA GLY A 195 32.37 5.18 2.22
C GLY A 195 31.33 5.67 3.24
N SER A 196 30.15 6.07 2.80
CA SER A 196 29.03 6.53 3.64
C SER A 196 27.84 5.59 3.58
N ASN A 197 27.11 5.46 4.70
CA ASN A 197 25.79 4.80 4.76
C ASN A 197 24.64 5.77 4.42
N THR A 198 24.92 6.93 3.82
CA THR A 198 23.92 7.89 3.40
C THR A 198 23.42 7.55 2.01
N LEU A 199 22.10 7.45 1.85
CA LEU A 199 21.42 7.37 0.58
C LEU A 199 20.38 8.48 0.49
N LEU A 200 20.52 9.35 -0.50
CA LEU A 200 19.54 10.37 -0.83
C LEU A 200 18.96 10.05 -2.20
N SER A 201 17.66 10.21 -2.37
CA SER A 201 17.02 10.10 -3.68
C SER A 201 16.01 11.23 -3.93
N ALA A 202 15.91 11.63 -5.18
CA ALA A 202 14.90 12.57 -5.68
C ALA A 202 14.41 12.09 -7.03
N ALA A 203 13.11 12.01 -7.22
CA ALA A 203 12.49 11.59 -8.46
C ALA A 203 11.25 12.42 -8.79
N VAL A 204 11.03 12.65 -10.08
CA VAL A 204 9.78 13.17 -10.62
C VAL A 204 9.19 12.13 -11.55
N TYR A 205 7.87 11.95 -11.48
CA TYR A 205 7.21 10.94 -12.29
C TYR A 205 5.90 11.43 -12.93
N ASP A 206 5.52 10.76 -14.00
CA ASP A 206 4.26 10.93 -14.73
C ASP A 206 3.66 9.53 -14.93
N LEU A 207 2.67 9.19 -14.13
CA LEU A 207 1.95 7.92 -14.15
C LEU A 207 0.58 8.12 -14.81
N THR A 208 0.23 7.27 -15.75
CA THR A 208 -1.11 7.16 -16.32
C THR A 208 -1.65 5.76 -16.01
N GLN A 209 -2.82 5.70 -15.37
CA GLN A 209 -3.53 4.45 -15.11
C GLN A 209 -4.87 4.44 -15.86
N LYS A 210 -5.22 3.29 -16.44
CA LYS A 210 -6.50 3.03 -17.10
C LYS A 210 -7.30 2.00 -16.32
N ASN A 211 -8.60 2.04 -16.48
CA ASN A 211 -9.53 1.07 -15.89
C ASN A 211 -9.42 1.00 -14.35
N VAL A 212 -9.12 2.11 -13.68
CA VAL A 212 -9.03 2.18 -12.22
C VAL A 212 -10.41 1.87 -11.63
N GLN A 213 -10.48 0.86 -10.77
CA GLN A 213 -11.71 0.55 -10.03
C GLN A 213 -11.89 1.54 -8.88
N VAL A 214 -13.09 2.07 -8.76
CA VAL A 214 -13.49 2.99 -7.70
C VAL A 214 -14.77 2.49 -7.08
N THR A 215 -14.76 2.23 -5.79
CA THR A 215 -15.96 1.85 -5.05
C THR A 215 -16.51 3.09 -4.35
N SER A 216 -17.79 3.33 -4.48
CA SER A 216 -18.52 4.41 -3.79
C SER A 216 -19.68 3.83 -3.00
N PHE A 217 -19.93 4.41 -1.82
CA PHE A 217 -21.09 4.05 -1.01
C PHE A 217 -22.26 4.98 -1.34
N GLN A 218 -23.40 4.36 -1.66
CA GLN A 218 -24.65 5.09 -1.90
C GLN A 218 -25.47 5.25 -0.63
N SER A 219 -26.39 6.22 -0.64
CA SER A 219 -27.36 6.39 0.43
C SER A 219 -28.16 5.09 0.64
N GLY A 220 -28.06 4.51 1.85
CA GLY A 220 -28.65 3.20 2.17
C GLY A 220 -27.63 2.07 2.36
N GLY A 221 -26.32 2.36 2.26
CA GLY A 221 -25.24 1.42 2.59
C GLY A 221 -24.85 0.49 1.44
N ALA A 222 -25.47 0.60 0.26
CA ALA A 222 -25.03 -0.14 -0.93
C ALA A 222 -23.70 0.43 -1.45
N SER A 223 -22.75 -0.44 -1.77
CA SER A 223 -21.55 -0.06 -2.49
C SER A 223 -21.71 -0.34 -3.97
N VAL A 224 -21.26 0.61 -4.79
CA VAL A 224 -21.17 0.44 -6.25
C VAL A 224 -19.72 0.59 -6.64
N THR A 225 -19.21 -0.43 -7.32
CA THR A 225 -17.87 -0.38 -7.92
C THR A 225 -18.01 -0.04 -9.39
N ASP A 226 -17.29 0.96 -9.85
CA ASP A 226 -17.25 1.40 -11.23
C ASP A 226 -15.78 1.48 -11.70
N GLN A 227 -15.55 1.61 -13.00
CA GLN A 227 -14.22 1.82 -13.55
C GLN A 227 -14.07 3.25 -14.08
N THR A 228 -13.17 4.01 -13.46
CA THR A 228 -12.73 5.29 -14.00
C THR A 228 -11.95 5.07 -15.30
N GLY A 229 -12.26 5.81 -16.35
CA GLY A 229 -11.66 5.59 -17.67
C GLY A 229 -10.14 5.72 -17.66
N GLU A 230 -9.62 6.84 -17.14
CA GLU A 230 -8.16 7.10 -17.10
C GLU A 230 -7.85 8.11 -15.99
N VAL A 231 -6.82 7.84 -15.22
CA VAL A 231 -6.29 8.71 -14.16
C VAL A 231 -4.82 9.01 -14.44
N LYS A 232 -4.44 10.26 -14.28
CA LYS A 232 -3.05 10.70 -14.37
C LYS A 232 -2.55 11.15 -13.01
N VAL A 233 -1.34 10.73 -12.62
CA VAL A 233 -0.68 11.15 -11.39
C VAL A 233 0.70 11.67 -11.73
N LYS A 234 0.98 12.92 -11.35
CA LYS A 234 2.32 13.52 -11.45
C LYS A 234 2.83 13.78 -10.06
N GLY A 235 4.08 13.46 -9.82
CA GLY A 235 4.64 13.58 -8.49
C GLY A 235 6.11 13.94 -8.42
N LEU A 236 6.50 14.30 -7.20
CA LEU A 236 7.87 14.45 -6.74
C LEU A 236 8.02 13.57 -5.49
N GLU A 237 9.07 12.79 -5.46
CA GLU A 237 9.46 11.97 -4.32
C GLU A 237 10.87 12.34 -3.88
N LEU A 238 11.04 12.52 -2.58
CA LEU A 238 12.33 12.76 -1.93
C LEU A 238 12.49 11.76 -0.80
N GLU A 239 13.63 11.11 -0.74
CA GLU A 239 13.96 10.17 0.33
C GLU A 239 15.38 10.42 0.84
N ALA A 240 15.57 10.22 2.12
CA ALA A 240 16.86 10.28 2.77
C ALA A 240 16.97 9.19 3.84
N VAL A 241 18.00 8.39 3.75
CA VAL A 241 18.44 7.48 4.82
C VAL A 241 19.90 7.82 5.09
N SER A 242 20.23 8.26 6.29
CA SER A 242 21.57 8.74 6.59
C SER A 242 21.98 8.41 8.03
N ASP A 243 23.15 7.85 8.18
CA ASP A 243 23.88 7.84 9.43
C ASP A 243 24.67 9.16 9.49
N VAL A 244 24.01 10.22 10.02
CA VAL A 244 24.58 11.59 10.09
C VAL A 244 25.81 11.64 10.98
N THR A 245 25.80 10.85 12.03
CA THR A 245 26.95 10.56 12.89
C THR A 245 26.93 9.09 13.27
N GLU A 246 27.96 8.60 13.97
CA GLU A 246 27.97 7.24 14.53
C GLU A 246 26.77 6.97 15.47
N ASN A 247 26.21 8.03 16.05
CA ASN A 247 25.12 7.96 17.02
C ASN A 247 23.74 8.29 16.44
N LEU A 248 23.68 9.12 15.37
CA LEU A 248 22.43 9.67 14.84
C LEU A 248 22.11 9.14 13.46
N LYS A 249 21.01 8.42 13.37
CA LYS A 249 20.39 7.99 12.12
C LYS A 249 19.14 8.80 11.81
N ILE A 250 18.98 9.25 10.56
CA ILE A 250 17.82 9.96 10.06
C ILE A 250 17.22 9.20 8.90
N ILE A 251 15.90 9.03 8.93
CA ILE A 251 15.09 8.51 7.81
C ILE A 251 14.02 9.55 7.52
N ALA A 252 13.98 10.06 6.29
CA ALA A 252 13.00 11.04 5.87
C ALA A 252 12.45 10.69 4.50
N ALA A 253 11.14 10.92 4.31
CA ALA A 253 10.49 10.81 3.01
C ALA A 253 9.49 11.95 2.83
N TYR A 254 9.38 12.44 1.60
CA TYR A 254 8.37 13.41 1.18
C TYR A 254 7.84 13.04 -0.18
N THR A 255 6.52 13.01 -0.30
CA THR A 255 5.81 12.79 -1.56
C THR A 255 4.85 13.93 -1.83
N LEU A 256 4.95 14.51 -3.01
CA LEU A 256 3.94 15.38 -3.60
C LEU A 256 3.34 14.66 -4.80
N ALA A 257 2.04 14.36 -4.77
CA ALA A 257 1.34 13.64 -5.83
C ALA A 257 0.07 14.38 -6.23
N LYS A 258 -0.03 14.76 -7.50
CA LYS A 258 -1.23 15.38 -8.08
C LYS A 258 -1.92 14.37 -8.97
N SER A 259 -3.05 13.85 -8.52
CA SER A 259 -3.92 12.97 -9.32
C SER A 259 -4.99 13.79 -10.03
N GLU A 260 -5.37 13.38 -11.23
CA GLU A 260 -6.44 13.98 -12.01
C GLU A 260 -7.13 12.89 -12.86
N VAL A 261 -8.44 12.82 -12.77
CA VAL A 261 -9.27 12.01 -13.65
C VAL A 261 -9.29 12.62 -15.04
N GLN A 262 -8.81 11.89 -16.04
CA GLN A 262 -8.67 12.39 -17.42
C GLN A 262 -9.92 12.13 -18.27
N LYS A 263 -10.67 11.06 -17.95
CA LYS A 263 -11.86 10.64 -18.73
C LYS A 263 -12.97 10.21 -17.78
N GLY A 264 -14.22 10.37 -18.22
CA GLY A 264 -15.42 9.99 -17.49
C GLY A 264 -16.14 11.19 -16.88
N GLU A 265 -17.14 10.91 -16.06
CA GLU A 265 -18.03 11.91 -15.44
C GLU A 265 -17.27 12.91 -14.57
N PHE A 266 -16.27 12.43 -13.83
CA PHE A 266 -15.51 13.25 -12.87
C PHE A 266 -14.20 13.79 -13.42
N LYS A 267 -14.12 14.00 -14.74
CA LYS A 267 -12.92 14.58 -15.38
C LYS A 267 -12.51 15.91 -14.74
N GLY A 268 -11.21 16.04 -14.46
CA GLY A 268 -10.60 17.20 -13.80
C GLY A 268 -10.56 17.09 -12.27
N ASN A 269 -11.31 16.16 -11.68
CA ASN A 269 -11.28 15.91 -10.24
C ASN A 269 -10.05 15.10 -9.82
N ARG A 270 -9.69 15.23 -8.56
CA ARG A 270 -8.66 14.40 -7.93
C ARG A 270 -9.20 12.99 -7.67
N LEU A 271 -8.31 12.01 -7.73
CA LEU A 271 -8.66 10.65 -7.30
C LEU A 271 -9.04 10.68 -5.82
N GLN A 272 -10.17 10.01 -5.48
CA GLN A 272 -10.62 9.90 -4.10
C GLN A 272 -9.60 9.11 -3.24
N LEU A 273 -9.60 9.37 -1.94
CA LEU A 273 -8.76 8.72 -0.92
C LEU A 273 -7.25 8.92 -1.10
N MET A 274 -6.82 9.70 -2.08
CA MET A 274 -5.42 9.96 -2.37
C MET A 274 -4.98 11.32 -1.78
N PRO A 275 -4.08 11.35 -0.78
CA PRO A 275 -3.50 12.58 -0.28
C PRO A 275 -2.56 13.20 -1.33
N ASN A 276 -2.57 14.53 -1.45
CA ASN A 276 -1.67 15.22 -2.37
C ASN A 276 -0.26 15.43 -1.82
N GLN A 277 -0.08 15.28 -0.52
CA GLN A 277 1.22 15.42 0.16
C GLN A 277 1.30 14.43 1.30
N GLN A 278 2.46 13.81 1.44
CA GLN A 278 2.83 13.01 2.61
C GLN A 278 4.26 13.32 2.98
N ALA A 279 4.55 13.34 4.27
CA ALA A 279 5.90 13.49 4.77
C ALA A 279 6.10 12.61 6.01
N SER A 280 7.27 12.04 6.13
CA SER A 280 7.70 11.33 7.33
C SER A 280 9.14 11.70 7.67
N LEU A 281 9.42 11.81 8.96
CA LEU A 281 10.75 12.02 9.50
C LEU A 281 10.90 11.13 10.72
N TRP A 282 11.94 10.34 10.77
CA TRP A 282 12.36 9.57 11.92
C TRP A 282 13.80 9.87 12.26
N ASN A 283 14.08 10.17 13.51
CA ASN A 283 15.40 10.34 14.07
C ASN A 283 15.61 9.27 15.14
N ASP A 284 16.76 8.59 15.10
CA ASP A 284 17.15 7.61 16.09
C ASP A 284 18.56 7.94 16.58
N TYR A 285 18.69 8.16 17.86
CA TYR A 285 19.96 8.45 18.50
C TYR A 285 20.31 7.32 19.46
N THR A 286 21.43 6.65 19.19
CA THR A 286 21.95 5.54 19.99
C THR A 286 23.28 5.93 20.61
N TRP A 287 23.44 5.79 21.92
CA TRP A 287 24.71 5.96 22.60
C TRP A 287 25.57 4.72 22.41
N HIS A 288 26.84 4.93 21.99
CA HIS A 288 27.78 3.85 21.77
C HIS A 288 28.94 3.89 22.79
N THR A 289 28.88 4.78 23.78
CA THR A 289 29.91 4.94 24.83
C THR A 289 29.30 5.47 26.12
N GLY A 290 30.01 5.26 27.26
CA GLY A 290 29.62 5.78 28.55
C GLY A 290 28.53 5.00 29.27
N ALA A 291 27.85 5.65 30.20
CA ALA A 291 26.82 5.01 31.04
C ALA A 291 25.55 4.61 30.30
N LEU A 292 25.33 5.13 29.10
CA LEU A 292 24.17 4.84 28.26
C LEU A 292 24.54 4.00 27.03
N ASP A 293 25.71 3.35 27.01
CA ASP A 293 26.14 2.51 25.89
C ASP A 293 25.09 1.45 25.57
N GLY A 294 24.63 1.42 24.31
CA GLY A 294 23.56 0.54 23.84
C GLY A 294 22.13 1.04 24.03
N PHE A 295 21.93 2.16 24.74
CA PHE A 295 20.63 2.80 24.85
C PHE A 295 20.35 3.70 23.64
N GLY A 296 19.10 3.69 23.16
CA GLY A 296 18.69 4.55 22.06
C GLY A 296 17.30 5.14 22.25
N ILE A 297 17.10 6.31 21.65
CA ILE A 297 15.84 7.05 21.62
C ILE A 297 15.50 7.40 20.17
N GLY A 298 14.29 7.01 19.74
CA GLY A 298 13.73 7.38 18.46
C GLY A 298 12.59 8.37 18.63
N PHE A 299 12.50 9.34 17.71
CA PHE A 299 11.39 10.28 17.62
C PHE A 299 11.08 10.60 16.16
N GLY A 300 9.80 10.62 15.80
CA GLY A 300 9.36 10.88 14.44
C GLY A 300 8.06 11.65 14.34
N ALA A 301 7.82 12.16 13.12
CA ALA A 301 6.59 12.83 12.74
C ALA A 301 6.12 12.28 11.40
N ARG A 302 4.79 12.08 11.26
CA ARG A 302 4.12 11.68 10.01
C ARG A 302 3.03 12.71 9.69
N TYR A 303 3.14 13.31 8.51
CA TYR A 303 2.15 14.24 7.96
C TYR A 303 1.43 13.58 6.80
N THR A 304 0.10 13.71 6.77
CA THR A 304 -0.75 13.32 5.65
C THR A 304 -1.61 14.51 5.25
N GLY A 305 -1.55 14.87 3.97
CA GLY A 305 -2.35 15.95 3.38
C GLY A 305 -3.83 15.59 3.31
N ASN A 306 -4.65 16.55 2.94
CA ASN A 306 -6.08 16.34 2.80
C ASN A 306 -6.43 15.37 1.67
N THR A 307 -7.54 14.61 1.86
CA THR A 307 -8.12 13.71 0.88
C THR A 307 -9.59 14.04 0.65
N TYR A 308 -10.11 13.67 -0.52
CA TYR A 308 -11.55 13.63 -0.80
C TYR A 308 -12.04 12.19 -0.68
N GLY A 309 -13.20 11.99 -0.06
CA GLY A 309 -13.82 10.68 0.14
C GLY A 309 -14.75 10.27 -1.00
N ASP A 310 -14.94 11.11 -2.01
CA ASP A 310 -15.81 10.85 -3.14
C ASP A 310 -15.20 11.34 -4.47
N GLN A 311 -15.66 10.78 -5.58
CA GLN A 311 -15.18 11.12 -6.92
C GLN A 311 -15.56 12.54 -7.35
N ALA A 312 -16.63 13.11 -6.79
CA ALA A 312 -17.09 14.48 -7.07
C ALA A 312 -16.25 15.53 -6.36
N ASN A 313 -15.35 15.11 -5.46
CA ASN A 313 -14.52 15.96 -4.61
C ASN A 313 -15.36 16.95 -3.77
N THR A 314 -16.44 16.46 -3.19
CA THR A 314 -17.32 17.31 -2.38
C THR A 314 -16.65 17.70 -1.06
N TRP A 315 -17.06 18.84 -0.51
CA TRP A 315 -16.56 19.30 0.78
C TRP A 315 -16.99 18.38 1.93
N ALA A 316 -18.17 17.78 1.85
CA ALA A 316 -18.72 16.92 2.90
C ALA A 316 -17.91 15.64 3.12
N GLY A 317 -17.29 15.12 2.06
CA GLY A 317 -16.40 13.93 2.13
C GLY A 317 -14.93 14.25 2.32
N LYS A 318 -14.55 15.48 2.67
CA LYS A 318 -13.15 15.87 2.77
C LYS A 318 -12.57 15.56 4.15
N ALA A 319 -11.52 14.73 4.21
CA ALA A 319 -10.68 14.58 5.39
C ALA A 319 -9.57 15.65 5.37
N ASN A 320 -9.42 16.36 6.50
CA ASN A 320 -8.38 17.39 6.65
C ASN A 320 -7.00 16.77 6.85
N ALA A 321 -5.97 17.54 6.51
CA ALA A 321 -4.59 17.16 6.78
C ALA A 321 -4.32 17.01 8.28
N TYR A 322 -3.44 16.08 8.63
CA TYR A 322 -3.02 15.84 10.01
C TYR A 322 -1.53 15.52 10.11
N THR A 323 -1.00 15.72 11.33
CA THR A 323 0.34 15.27 11.72
C THR A 323 0.23 14.49 13.01
N VAL A 324 0.87 13.34 13.07
CA VAL A 324 1.03 12.53 14.30
C VAL A 324 2.51 12.34 14.59
N PHE A 325 2.83 12.13 15.87
CA PHE A 325 4.18 11.94 16.35
C PHE A 325 4.33 10.56 16.96
N ASP A 326 5.47 9.94 16.72
CA ASP A 326 5.81 8.62 17.21
C ASP A 326 7.10 8.68 18.02
N GLY A 327 7.30 7.75 18.93
CA GLY A 327 8.50 7.67 19.75
C GLY A 327 8.92 6.22 19.99
N ALA A 328 10.21 6.02 20.26
CA ALA A 328 10.74 4.72 20.65
C ALA A 328 11.85 4.88 21.67
N VAL A 329 12.00 3.86 22.51
CA VAL A 329 13.21 3.64 23.29
C VAL A 329 13.66 2.20 23.06
N HIS A 330 14.98 1.99 22.95
CA HIS A 330 15.52 0.66 22.78
C HIS A 330 16.84 0.49 23.53
N TYR A 331 17.19 -0.77 23.80
CA TYR A 331 18.41 -1.09 24.51
C TYR A 331 18.98 -2.43 24.05
N ASP A 332 20.30 -2.43 23.72
CA ASP A 332 21.09 -3.65 23.48
C ASP A 332 21.56 -4.21 24.83
N LEU A 333 20.94 -5.29 25.28
CA LEU A 333 21.22 -5.91 26.57
C LEU A 333 22.64 -6.51 26.63
N GLY A 334 23.25 -6.84 25.48
CA GLY A 334 24.64 -7.29 25.40
C GLY A 334 25.66 -6.25 25.87
N ARG A 335 25.25 -4.97 25.97
CA ARG A 335 26.05 -3.89 26.54
C ARG A 335 26.04 -3.88 28.07
N LEU A 336 24.99 -4.45 28.70
CA LEU A 336 24.93 -4.64 30.15
C LEU A 336 25.76 -5.84 30.60
N ASP A 337 25.58 -6.98 29.92
CA ASP A 337 26.20 -8.24 30.26
C ASP A 337 26.46 -9.06 28.98
N ASN A 338 27.69 -9.55 28.83
CA ASN A 338 28.08 -10.38 27.69
C ASN A 338 27.25 -11.67 27.55
N SER A 339 26.67 -12.17 28.66
CA SER A 339 25.76 -13.33 28.61
C SER A 339 24.46 -13.05 27.87
N LEU A 340 24.09 -11.76 27.71
CA LEU A 340 22.91 -11.27 27.00
C LEU A 340 23.24 -10.81 25.57
N LYS A 341 24.42 -11.11 25.06
CA LYS A 341 24.79 -10.74 23.69
C LYS A 341 23.79 -11.30 22.69
N GLY A 342 23.31 -10.43 21.79
CA GLY A 342 22.25 -10.74 20.82
C GLY A 342 20.83 -10.47 21.34
N ALA A 343 20.66 -10.15 22.64
CA ALA A 343 19.37 -9.78 23.20
C ALA A 343 19.17 -8.26 23.14
N SER A 344 17.99 -7.82 22.69
CA SER A 344 17.58 -6.42 22.69
C SER A 344 16.13 -6.26 23.12
N VAL A 345 15.80 -5.10 23.68
CA VAL A 345 14.44 -4.71 24.03
C VAL A 345 14.10 -3.40 23.36
N LYS A 346 12.84 -3.26 22.93
CA LYS A 346 12.35 -2.04 22.29
C LYS A 346 10.91 -1.75 22.72
N VAL A 347 10.62 -0.49 23.03
CA VAL A 347 9.27 0.01 23.25
C VAL A 347 8.99 1.09 22.21
N ASN A 348 7.94 0.89 21.42
CA ASN A 348 7.48 1.83 20.41
C ASN A 348 6.13 2.40 20.85
N ALA A 349 5.96 3.71 20.68
CA ALA A 349 4.69 4.39 20.86
C ALA A 349 4.31 5.09 19.55
N THR A 350 3.18 4.71 18.96
CA THR A 350 2.59 5.42 17.82
C THR A 350 1.53 6.40 18.32
N ASN A 351 1.36 7.53 17.60
CA ASN A 351 0.52 8.64 18.05
C ASN A 351 0.82 9.02 19.50
N LEU A 352 2.08 9.33 19.79
CA LEU A 352 2.65 9.55 21.13
C LEU A 352 1.82 10.51 21.99
N PHE A 353 1.25 11.57 21.40
CA PHE A 353 0.45 12.57 22.08
C PHE A 353 -1.05 12.27 22.14
N ASN A 354 -1.45 11.07 21.68
CA ASN A 354 -2.84 10.62 21.65
C ASN A 354 -3.78 11.62 20.96
N LYS A 355 -3.35 12.09 19.78
CA LYS A 355 -4.13 13.04 18.98
C LYS A 355 -5.37 12.35 18.40
N ASP A 356 -6.53 12.96 18.57
CA ASP A 356 -7.74 12.59 17.84
C ASP A 356 -7.73 13.25 16.45
N TYR A 357 -7.94 12.45 15.41
CA TYR A 357 -7.96 12.92 14.03
C TYR A 357 -8.83 12.02 13.14
N ILE A 358 -9.32 12.59 12.05
CA ILE A 358 -9.95 11.82 10.98
C ILE A 358 -8.85 11.36 10.02
N SER A 359 -8.70 10.05 9.89
CA SER A 359 -7.69 9.47 9.00
C SER A 359 -8.11 9.53 7.53
N THR A 360 -9.39 9.27 7.26
CA THR A 360 -9.97 9.30 5.93
C THR A 360 -11.49 9.44 6.01
N CYS A 361 -12.11 9.89 4.92
CA CYS A 361 -13.55 9.80 4.72
C CYS A 361 -13.81 9.01 3.43
N ASP A 362 -14.88 8.21 3.39
CA ASP A 362 -15.34 7.48 2.22
C ASP A 362 -16.84 7.74 2.02
N GLY A 363 -17.17 8.52 1.01
CA GLY A 363 -18.51 9.03 0.82
C GLY A 363 -19.01 9.83 2.02
N SER A 364 -20.03 9.32 2.69
CA SER A 364 -20.67 9.97 3.85
C SER A 364 -20.08 9.55 5.20
N TYR A 365 -19.14 8.65 5.22
CA TYR A 365 -18.55 8.11 6.45
C TYR A 365 -17.11 8.59 6.59
N CYS A 366 -16.75 9.01 7.82
CA CYS A 366 -15.38 9.35 8.17
C CYS A 366 -14.87 8.42 9.27
N TYR A 367 -13.61 8.05 9.20
CA TYR A 367 -12.96 7.12 10.09
C TYR A 367 -11.95 7.86 10.95
N PHE A 368 -12.01 7.64 12.25
CA PHE A 368 -10.99 8.13 13.18
C PHE A 368 -9.67 7.41 12.92
N GLY A 369 -8.58 8.12 13.06
CA GLY A 369 -7.25 7.52 13.10
C GLY A 369 -7.00 6.82 14.43
N ASP A 370 -6.01 5.93 14.42
CA ASP A 370 -5.65 5.17 15.60
C ASP A 370 -5.20 6.08 16.75
N GLN A 371 -5.69 5.81 17.93
CA GLN A 371 -5.22 6.42 19.17
C GLN A 371 -3.81 5.93 19.51
N ARG A 372 -3.23 6.46 20.58
CA ARG A 372 -1.91 6.02 21.02
C ARG A 372 -1.86 4.51 21.26
N SER A 373 -0.93 3.86 20.59
CA SER A 373 -0.60 2.45 20.80
C SER A 373 0.84 2.33 21.30
N VAL A 374 1.06 1.45 22.27
CA VAL A 374 2.39 1.15 22.81
C VAL A 374 2.66 -0.33 22.69
N VAL A 375 3.76 -0.68 22.02
CA VAL A 375 4.18 -2.06 21.80
C VAL A 375 5.59 -2.25 22.36
N ALA A 376 5.76 -3.21 23.26
CA ALA A 376 7.05 -3.66 23.74
C ALA A 376 7.44 -4.97 23.04
N SER A 377 8.69 -5.07 22.61
CA SER A 377 9.27 -6.26 21.99
C SER A 377 10.62 -6.61 22.62
N ALA A 378 10.90 -7.91 22.70
CA ALA A 378 12.21 -8.43 23.04
C ALA A 378 12.65 -9.34 21.88
N THR A 379 13.90 -9.19 21.44
CA THR A 379 14.47 -9.98 20.35
C THR A 379 15.77 -10.60 20.81
N TYR A 380 16.01 -11.84 20.38
CA TYR A 380 17.27 -12.54 20.59
C TYR A 380 17.80 -13.10 19.27
N GLN A 381 19.06 -12.78 18.96
CA GLN A 381 19.78 -13.28 17.79
C GLN A 381 20.96 -14.13 18.27
N TRP A 382 20.96 -15.43 17.94
CA TRP A 382 21.99 -16.40 18.27
C TRP A 382 23.03 -16.55 17.16
#